data_c09f6c2f6ff6b35d09e44fa61306ab7d
#
_entry.id   c09f6c2f6ff6b35d09e44fa61306ab7d
#
_cell.length_a   1.000
_cell.length_b   1.000
_cell.length_c   1.000
_cell.angle_alpha   90.00
_cell.angle_beta   90.00
_cell.angle_gamma   90.00
#
_symmetry.space_group_name_H-M   'P 1'
#
loop_
_entity.id
_entity.type
_entity.pdbx_description
1 polymer ?
#
loop_
_entity_poly.entity_id
_entity_poly.type
_entity_poly.pdbx_seq_one_letter_code
_entity_poly.pdbx_strand_id
1 'polypeptide(L)'
;IFEVLDTYATMDKCFDTVCCLYATAPFVDGLKLQKAYQLLSDFEFDSAYPVVAFSYPIQRGLVLAKNKLSMVNPEYLNKRTQDLQVIYHDAGQFYISGTNILKQTGSFLGKNTGGILFSELEVQDLDTETDWKLAELKYQLLHAE
;
A
#
# COMPACT_ATOMS: atom_id res chain seq x y z
N ILE A 1 -2.49 -5.73 -16.91
CA ILE A 1 -2.75 -6.97 -16.13
C ILE A 1 -3.74 -7.85 -16.88
N PHE A 2 -4.91 -7.35 -17.27
CA PHE A 2 -5.94 -8.16 -17.99
C PHE A 2 -5.41 -8.76 -19.29
N GLU A 3 -4.74 -7.96 -20.11
CA GLU A 3 -4.11 -8.46 -21.34
C GLU A 3 -3.13 -9.62 -21.08
N VAL A 4 -2.36 -9.53 -19.99
CA VAL A 4 -1.44 -10.63 -19.59
C VAL A 4 -2.22 -11.87 -19.19
N LEU A 5 -3.25 -11.74 -18.36
CA LEU A 5 -4.09 -12.85 -17.95
C LEU A 5 -4.80 -13.52 -19.15
N ASP A 6 -5.29 -12.71 -20.10
CA ASP A 6 -5.95 -13.20 -21.30
C ASP A 6 -4.96 -13.90 -22.23
N THR A 7 -3.74 -13.37 -22.36
CA THR A 7 -2.66 -14.01 -23.12
C THR A 7 -2.34 -15.41 -22.55
N TYR A 8 -2.20 -15.51 -21.22
CA TYR A 8 -1.97 -16.81 -20.58
C TYR A 8 -3.14 -17.77 -20.78
N ALA A 9 -4.38 -17.27 -20.73
CA ALA A 9 -5.56 -18.09 -20.97
C ALA A 9 -5.58 -18.70 -22.39
N THR A 10 -5.07 -18.01 -23.40
CA THR A 10 -4.91 -18.58 -24.76
C THR A 10 -3.89 -19.74 -24.81
N MET A 11 -3.05 -19.87 -23.78
CA MET A 11 -2.05 -20.94 -23.62
C MET A 11 -2.52 -22.03 -22.64
N ASP A 12 -3.82 -22.10 -22.35
CA ASP A 12 -4.43 -23.02 -21.36
C ASP A 12 -3.85 -22.85 -19.94
N LYS A 13 -3.36 -21.65 -19.61
CA LYS A 13 -2.85 -21.31 -18.27
C LYS A 13 -3.80 -20.37 -17.57
N CYS A 14 -4.37 -20.84 -16.48
CA CYS A 14 -5.22 -20.03 -15.59
C CYS A 14 -4.58 -19.89 -14.22
N PHE A 15 -4.83 -18.77 -13.57
CA PHE A 15 -4.31 -18.45 -12.24
C PHE A 15 -5.45 -18.05 -11.32
N ASP A 16 -5.50 -18.61 -10.11
CA ASP A 16 -6.51 -18.27 -9.10
C ASP A 16 -6.23 -16.92 -8.45
N THR A 17 -4.95 -16.54 -8.37
CA THR A 17 -4.50 -15.30 -7.74
C THR A 17 -3.52 -14.56 -8.65
N VAL A 18 -3.62 -13.25 -8.64
CA VAL A 18 -2.71 -12.36 -9.37
C VAL A 18 -2.09 -11.34 -8.41
N CYS A 19 -0.79 -11.13 -8.56
CA CYS A 19 -0.06 -10.08 -7.85
C CYS A 19 0.49 -9.07 -8.86
N CYS A 20 0.14 -7.80 -8.68
CA CYS A 20 0.75 -6.68 -9.39
C CYS A 20 1.85 -6.11 -8.51
N LEU A 21 3.09 -6.36 -8.87
CA LEU A 21 4.28 -5.83 -8.20
C LEU A 21 4.79 -4.62 -8.98
N TYR A 22 4.99 -3.49 -8.30
CA TYR A 22 5.55 -2.29 -8.93
C TYR A 22 7.05 -2.45 -9.15
N ALA A 23 7.52 -2.00 -10.32
CA ALA A 23 8.95 -2.03 -10.65
C ALA A 23 9.78 -1.14 -9.72
N THR A 24 9.16 -0.14 -9.10
CA THR A 24 9.74 0.82 -8.15
C THR A 24 9.58 0.43 -6.69
N ALA A 25 9.40 -0.86 -6.40
CA ALA A 25 9.20 -1.40 -5.05
C ALA A 25 10.46 -2.14 -4.52
N PRO A 26 11.53 -1.42 -4.11
CA PRO A 26 12.84 -2.02 -3.84
C PRO A 26 12.89 -2.90 -2.59
N PHE A 27 11.92 -2.78 -1.68
CA PHE A 27 11.91 -3.50 -0.40
C PHE A 27 10.97 -4.70 -0.35
N VAL A 28 10.35 -5.04 -1.48
CA VAL A 28 9.48 -6.23 -1.55
C VAL A 28 10.33 -7.48 -1.61
N ASP A 29 10.01 -8.44 -0.75
CA ASP A 29 10.63 -9.75 -0.69
C ASP A 29 9.58 -10.87 -0.70
N GLY A 30 10.05 -12.11 -0.80
CA GLY A 30 9.18 -13.29 -0.84
C GLY A 30 8.33 -13.48 0.42
N LEU A 31 8.82 -13.08 1.60
CA LEU A 31 8.09 -13.21 2.86
C LEU A 31 6.90 -12.22 2.91
N LYS A 32 7.09 -11.01 2.41
CA LYS A 32 6.04 -9.99 2.31
C LYS A 32 4.92 -10.44 1.36
N LEU A 33 5.29 -10.99 0.21
CA LEU A 33 4.31 -11.54 -0.74
C LEU A 33 3.57 -12.75 -0.17
N GLN A 34 4.26 -13.62 0.54
CA GLN A 34 3.65 -14.77 1.21
C GLN A 34 2.65 -14.34 2.30
N LYS A 35 2.99 -13.35 3.12
CA LYS A 35 2.06 -12.77 4.11
C LYS A 35 0.80 -12.21 3.44
N ALA A 36 0.95 -11.54 2.30
CA ALA A 36 -0.17 -11.01 1.54
C ALA A 36 -1.09 -12.13 1.04
N TYR A 37 -0.52 -13.19 0.50
CA TYR A 37 -1.27 -14.35 0.03
C TYR A 37 -2.00 -15.06 1.18
N GLN A 38 -1.33 -15.25 2.31
CA GLN A 38 -1.94 -15.84 3.51
C GLN A 38 -3.13 -14.99 4.02
N LEU A 39 -3.00 -13.66 4.00
CA LEU A 39 -4.06 -12.76 4.42
C LEU A 39 -5.33 -12.93 3.56
N LEU A 40 -5.18 -13.08 2.24
CA LEU A 40 -6.31 -13.39 1.35
C LEU A 40 -7.00 -14.70 1.74
N SER A 41 -6.19 -15.75 1.96
CA SER A 41 -6.69 -17.09 2.25
C SER A 41 -7.36 -17.18 3.62
N ASP A 42 -6.71 -16.62 4.67
CA ASP A 42 -7.14 -16.82 6.06
C ASP A 42 -8.37 -15.98 6.43
N PHE A 43 -8.59 -14.85 5.76
CA PHE A 43 -9.65 -13.89 6.08
C PHE A 43 -10.67 -13.72 4.96
N GLU A 44 -10.59 -14.51 3.89
CA GLU A 44 -11.48 -14.43 2.73
C GLU A 44 -11.58 -13.03 2.12
N PHE A 45 -10.46 -12.27 2.10
CA PHE A 45 -10.41 -10.99 1.44
C PHE A 45 -10.39 -11.15 -0.08
N ASP A 46 -11.02 -10.23 -0.79
CA ASP A 46 -11.02 -10.15 -2.24
C ASP A 46 -9.66 -9.71 -2.79
N SER A 47 -8.99 -8.85 -2.04
CA SER A 47 -7.67 -8.30 -2.35
C SER A 47 -6.90 -7.94 -1.08
N ALA A 48 -5.60 -7.76 -1.20
CA ALA A 48 -4.77 -7.24 -0.12
C ALA A 48 -3.60 -6.42 -0.70
N TYR A 49 -3.16 -5.41 0.06
CA TYR A 49 -1.99 -4.62 -0.28
C TYR A 49 -1.33 -4.02 0.97
N PRO A 50 -0.04 -3.66 0.90
CA PRO A 50 0.67 -3.07 2.01
C PRO A 50 0.22 -1.63 2.27
N VAL A 51 0.12 -1.31 3.57
CA VAL A 51 -0.24 0.01 4.06
C VAL A 51 0.75 0.48 5.11
N VAL A 52 0.94 1.79 5.20
CA VAL A 52 1.80 2.46 6.19
C VAL A 52 0.97 3.47 6.96
N ALA A 53 1.21 3.57 8.27
CA ALA A 53 0.59 4.61 9.08
C ALA A 53 1.12 6.00 8.69
N PHE A 54 0.23 6.99 8.62
CA PHE A 54 0.70 8.38 8.54
C PHE A 54 1.50 8.74 9.78
N SER A 55 2.68 9.31 9.61
CA SER A 55 3.55 9.76 10.71
C SER A 55 2.91 10.89 11.53
N TYR A 56 2.01 11.67 10.90
CA TYR A 56 1.23 12.73 11.54
C TYR A 56 -0.27 12.50 11.32
N PRO A 57 -1.12 12.78 12.33
CA PRO A 57 -2.56 12.56 12.21
C PRO A 57 -3.16 13.48 11.15
N ILE A 58 -3.63 12.91 10.05
CA ILE A 58 -4.24 13.66 8.93
C ILE A 58 -5.53 14.38 9.34
N GLN A 59 -6.19 13.92 10.41
CA GLN A 59 -7.34 14.62 10.99
C GLN A 59 -7.03 16.06 11.36
N ARG A 60 -5.76 16.36 11.71
CA ARG A 60 -5.28 17.70 12.04
C ARG A 60 -4.62 18.41 10.85
N GLY A 61 -4.92 17.95 9.63
CA GLY A 61 -4.41 18.55 8.40
C GLY A 61 -4.76 20.03 8.28
N LEU A 62 -3.86 20.79 7.64
CA LEU A 62 -4.01 22.24 7.40
C LEU A 62 -4.02 22.52 5.90
N VAL A 63 -4.84 23.46 5.49
CA VAL A 63 -4.79 24.06 4.15
C VAL A 63 -4.10 25.43 4.24
N LEU A 64 -3.13 25.65 3.35
CA LEU A 64 -2.47 26.95 3.19
C LEU A 64 -3.01 27.62 1.92
N ALA A 65 -3.71 28.76 2.08
CA ALA A 65 -4.21 29.56 0.98
C ALA A 65 -3.83 31.03 1.19
N LYS A 66 -3.11 31.62 0.23
CA LYS A 66 -2.66 33.04 0.31
C LYS A 66 -1.99 33.37 1.66
N ASN A 67 -1.07 32.50 2.11
CA ASN A 67 -0.34 32.61 3.40
C ASN A 67 -1.23 32.50 4.66
N LYS A 68 -2.49 32.12 4.52
CA LYS A 68 -3.40 31.90 5.65
C LYS A 68 -3.62 30.40 5.85
N LEU A 69 -3.42 29.92 7.08
CA LEU A 69 -3.69 28.55 7.49
C LEU A 69 -5.14 28.38 7.96
N SER A 70 -5.74 27.27 7.60
CA SER A 70 -7.03 26.82 8.14
C SER A 70 -7.00 25.31 8.33
N MET A 71 -7.65 24.81 9.38
CA MET A 71 -7.79 23.36 9.60
C MET A 71 -8.79 22.77 8.60
N VAL A 72 -8.46 21.59 8.08
CA VAL A 72 -9.41 20.77 7.29
C VAL A 72 -10.58 20.32 8.16
N ASN A 73 -10.26 19.87 9.39
CA ASN A 73 -11.24 19.35 10.34
C ASN A 73 -11.12 20.11 11.67
N PRO A 74 -11.82 21.26 11.85
CA PRO A 74 -11.68 22.10 13.04
C PRO A 74 -12.06 21.42 14.36
N GLU A 75 -12.89 20.37 14.32
CA GLU A 75 -13.32 19.60 15.49
C GLU A 75 -12.18 18.84 16.18
N TYR A 76 -11.05 18.66 15.50
CA TYR A 76 -9.86 18.00 16.06
C TYR A 76 -8.83 18.99 16.67
N LEU A 77 -9.12 20.30 16.68
CA LEU A 77 -8.18 21.34 17.16
C LEU A 77 -7.64 21.04 18.57
N ASN A 78 -8.53 20.64 19.48
CA ASN A 78 -8.23 20.39 20.88
C ASN A 78 -8.03 18.91 21.24
N LYS A 79 -8.03 18.02 20.23
CA LYS A 79 -7.77 16.59 20.46
C LYS A 79 -6.28 16.33 20.56
N ARG A 80 -5.86 15.49 21.51
CA ARG A 80 -4.46 15.05 21.60
C ARG A 80 -4.19 14.01 20.50
N THR A 81 -2.95 14.00 19.96
CA THR A 81 -2.54 13.08 18.91
C THR A 81 -2.79 11.61 19.29
N GLN A 82 -2.52 11.24 20.53
CA GLN A 82 -2.70 9.89 21.02
C GLN A 82 -4.16 9.42 21.17
N ASP A 83 -5.11 10.35 21.13
CA ASP A 83 -6.54 10.05 21.20
C ASP A 83 -7.18 9.94 19.82
N LEU A 84 -6.40 10.15 18.74
CA LEU A 84 -6.86 10.08 17.37
C LEU A 84 -6.66 8.68 16.80
N GLN A 85 -7.62 8.26 15.99
CA GLN A 85 -7.49 7.00 15.25
C GLN A 85 -6.28 7.05 14.32
N VAL A 86 -5.47 6.00 14.33
CA VAL A 86 -4.39 5.83 13.35
C VAL A 86 -5.01 5.65 11.97
N ILE A 87 -4.51 6.42 11.01
CA ILE A 87 -4.92 6.33 9.61
C ILE A 87 -3.72 5.90 8.79
N TYR A 88 -3.99 5.08 7.79
CA TYR A 88 -2.99 4.47 6.92
C TYR A 88 -3.14 5.01 5.50
N HIS A 89 -2.07 4.92 4.75
CA HIS A 89 -2.06 5.13 3.30
C HIS A 89 -1.52 3.90 2.59
N ASP A 90 -1.82 3.80 1.32
CA ASP A 90 -1.24 2.81 0.42
C ASP A 90 0.28 2.98 0.38
N ALA A 91 1.01 1.87 0.47
CA ALA A 91 2.47 1.86 0.44
C ALA A 91 3.05 1.86 -0.99
N GLY A 92 2.22 1.73 -2.04
CA GLY A 92 2.64 1.78 -3.44
C GLY A 92 3.62 0.68 -3.84
N GLN A 93 3.51 -0.51 -3.26
CA GLN A 93 4.51 -1.58 -3.45
C GLN A 93 3.99 -2.70 -4.35
N PHE A 94 2.88 -3.31 -3.94
CA PHE A 94 2.22 -4.38 -4.68
C PHE A 94 0.76 -4.53 -4.25
N TYR A 95 -0.02 -5.20 -5.11
CA TYR A 95 -1.41 -5.50 -4.87
C TYR A 95 -1.67 -6.95 -5.24
N ILE A 96 -2.34 -7.70 -4.38
CA ILE A 96 -2.71 -9.09 -4.63
C ILE A 96 -4.22 -9.25 -4.59
N SER A 97 -4.79 -10.07 -5.49
CA SER A 97 -6.23 -10.31 -5.55
C SER A 97 -6.53 -11.68 -6.13
N GLY A 98 -7.68 -12.22 -5.80
CA GLY A 98 -8.28 -13.31 -6.54
C GLY A 98 -8.55 -12.87 -7.99
N THR A 99 -8.13 -13.69 -8.97
CA THR A 99 -8.22 -13.35 -10.40
C THR A 99 -9.65 -13.10 -10.84
N ASN A 100 -10.59 -13.92 -10.36
CA ASN A 100 -12.01 -13.78 -10.72
C ASN A 100 -12.60 -12.47 -10.18
N ILE A 101 -12.28 -12.11 -8.94
CA ILE A 101 -12.73 -10.86 -8.33
C ILE A 101 -12.14 -9.66 -9.07
N LEU A 102 -10.83 -9.69 -9.38
CA LEU A 102 -10.19 -8.64 -10.15
C LEU A 102 -10.83 -8.44 -11.52
N LYS A 103 -11.15 -9.53 -12.24
CA LYS A 103 -11.85 -9.48 -13.53
C LYS A 103 -13.25 -8.90 -13.41
N GLN A 104 -13.97 -9.18 -12.32
CA GLN A 104 -15.32 -8.67 -12.09
C GLN A 104 -15.34 -7.18 -11.70
N THR A 105 -14.41 -6.78 -10.85
CA THR A 105 -14.40 -5.42 -10.27
C THR A 105 -13.58 -4.42 -11.07
N GLY A 106 -12.60 -4.91 -11.84
CA GLY A 106 -11.62 -4.07 -12.55
C GLY A 106 -10.62 -3.37 -11.63
N SER A 107 -10.59 -3.69 -10.33
CA SER A 107 -9.78 -2.98 -9.34
C SER A 107 -9.25 -3.90 -8.25
N PHE A 108 -8.02 -3.62 -7.79
CA PHE A 108 -7.47 -4.20 -6.56
C PHE A 108 -8.04 -3.54 -5.29
N LEU A 109 -8.65 -2.37 -5.43
CA LEU A 109 -9.21 -1.60 -4.31
C LEU A 109 -10.71 -1.87 -4.24
N GLY A 110 -11.10 -2.76 -3.35
CA GLY A 110 -12.49 -3.17 -3.15
C GLY A 110 -13.00 -2.86 -1.74
N LYS A 111 -14.24 -3.26 -1.47
CA LYS A 111 -14.86 -3.11 -0.13
C LYS A 111 -14.36 -4.16 0.86
N ASN A 112 -13.96 -5.32 0.37
CA ASN A 112 -13.46 -6.45 1.16
C ASN A 112 -11.95 -6.61 0.91
N THR A 113 -11.17 -5.61 1.36
CA THR A 113 -9.72 -5.53 1.11
C THR A 113 -8.94 -5.58 2.42
N GLY A 114 -7.97 -6.48 2.50
CA GLY A 114 -7.05 -6.60 3.62
C GLY A 114 -5.87 -5.64 3.50
N GLY A 115 -5.46 -5.05 4.63
CA GLY A 115 -4.26 -4.21 4.72
C GLY A 115 -3.11 -4.94 5.42
N ILE A 116 -1.92 -4.92 4.82
CA ILE A 116 -0.71 -5.47 5.43
C ILE A 116 0.12 -4.31 5.96
N LEU A 117 0.26 -4.24 7.29
CA LEU A 117 1.00 -3.16 7.91
C LEU A 117 2.51 -3.34 7.70
N PHE A 118 3.12 -2.34 7.06
CA PHE A 118 4.56 -2.19 6.94
C PHE A 118 5.03 -0.97 7.71
N SER A 119 6.29 -1.00 8.16
CA SER A 119 6.92 0.18 8.75
C SER A 119 7.33 1.18 7.67
N GLU A 120 7.52 2.43 8.04
CA GLU A 120 7.97 3.49 7.14
C GLU A 120 9.38 3.20 6.56
N LEU A 121 10.20 2.44 7.26
CA LEU A 121 11.52 2.00 6.75
C LEU A 121 11.42 0.95 5.65
N GLU A 122 10.37 0.15 5.65
CA GLU A 122 10.18 -0.97 4.70
C GLU A 122 9.51 -0.57 3.39
N VAL A 123 9.22 0.71 3.21
CA VAL A 123 8.56 1.21 2.00
C VAL A 123 9.23 2.48 1.50
N GLN A 124 9.35 2.59 0.17
CA GLN A 124 9.76 3.80 -0.52
C GLN A 124 9.23 3.73 -1.95
N ASP A 125 8.48 4.73 -2.34
CA ASP A 125 8.12 4.94 -3.73
C ASP A 125 9.25 5.72 -4.42
N LEU A 126 9.62 5.34 -5.64
CA LEU A 126 10.79 5.85 -6.35
C LEU A 126 10.36 6.70 -7.55
N ASP A 127 9.95 7.92 -7.31
CA ASP A 127 9.56 8.88 -8.36
C ASP A 127 10.69 9.86 -8.72
N THR A 128 11.58 10.13 -7.77
CA THR A 128 12.64 11.12 -7.90
C THR A 128 14.00 10.58 -7.45
N GLU A 129 15.10 11.29 -7.82
CA GLU A 129 16.43 10.97 -7.29
C GLU A 129 16.53 11.11 -5.77
N THR A 130 15.72 11.96 -5.17
CA THR A 130 15.66 12.09 -3.70
C THR A 130 15.08 10.83 -3.08
N ASP A 131 14.05 10.26 -3.69
CA ASP A 131 13.44 9.00 -3.23
C ASP A 131 14.43 7.85 -3.33
N TRP A 132 15.23 7.82 -4.41
CA TRP A 132 16.31 6.84 -4.56
C TRP A 132 17.31 6.90 -3.42
N LYS A 133 17.82 8.10 -3.09
CA LYS A 133 18.75 8.30 -1.97
C LYS A 133 18.14 7.91 -0.63
N LEU A 134 16.86 8.21 -0.43
CA LEU A 134 16.14 7.79 0.77
C LEU A 134 16.01 6.26 0.83
N ALA A 135 15.73 5.61 -0.28
CA ALA A 135 15.70 4.15 -0.38
C ALA A 135 17.04 3.52 -0.02
N GLU A 136 18.17 4.06 -0.54
CA GLU A 136 19.51 3.59 -0.19
C GLU A 136 19.79 3.71 1.32
N LEU A 137 19.41 4.82 1.94
CA LEU A 137 19.56 5.03 3.39
C LEU A 137 18.68 4.05 4.19
N LYS A 138 17.42 3.87 3.80
CA LYS A 138 16.51 2.90 4.42
C LYS A 138 17.07 1.47 4.30
N TYR A 139 17.59 1.12 3.11
CA TYR A 139 18.19 -0.19 2.88
C TYR A 139 19.38 -0.43 3.82
N GLN A 140 20.26 0.55 3.99
CA GLN A 140 21.38 0.48 4.93
C GLN A 140 20.90 0.29 6.37
N LEU A 141 19.86 1.02 6.80
CA LEU A 141 19.30 0.89 8.14
C LEU A 141 18.65 -0.47 8.39
N LEU A 142 18.00 -1.05 7.38
CA LEU A 142 17.36 -2.37 7.47
C LEU A 142 18.38 -3.52 7.51
N HIS A 143 19.60 -3.31 6.99
CA HIS A 143 20.63 -4.33 6.86
C HIS A 143 21.89 -3.98 7.65
N ALA A 144 21.85 -2.94 8.51
CA ALA A 144 22.92 -2.65 9.47
C ALA A 144 22.99 -3.81 10.49
N GLU A 145 24.13 -4.52 10.53
CA GLU A 145 24.46 -5.52 11.54
C GLU A 145 24.76 -4.89 12.90
#